data_2479ffd30404a19439c0cdeee1d56ca3
#
_entry.id   2479ffd30404a19439c0cdeee1d56ca3
#
_cell.length_a   1.000
_cell.length_b   1.000
_cell.length_c   1.000
_cell.angle_alpha   90.00
_cell.angle_beta   90.00
_cell.angle_gamma   90.00
#
_symmetry.space_group_name_H-M   'P 1'
#
loop_
_entity.id
_entity.type
_entity.pdbx_description
1 polymer ?
#
loop_
_entity_poly.entity_id
_entity_poly.type
_entity_poly.pdbx_seq_one_letter_code
_entity_poly.pdbx_strand_id
1 'polypeptide(L)'
;MNVLVINAGSSSLKYQLLNVDTREVYAKGNCERIGIDGSFIGHEENGSGKQKLEVALPDHKTAIKHVFEILKAVDAPIDGIGHRVVQGGWYFPESAVVTDETLGWVREVAPLAPLHNYAEADVIEICRDMFPELGNVIVPDTAFHYNMPAEAHNYALPKEVVDSLHIRKYGAHGTSHRFIWRSVDEASGHTAHKVVSCHLGSGASLCAIEDGKCMDTTMGLTPLDGLIMGTRCGTVDPATVFYLSREGHYSIDEIDTMMNKQSGLAAISGVSSDCR
;
A
#
# COMPACT_ATOMS: atom_id res chain seq x y z
N MET A 1 -24.20 -0.18 0.21
CA MET A 1 -23.34 -1.40 0.26
C MET A 1 -22.25 -1.20 1.30
N ASN A 2 -22.06 -2.17 2.20
CA ASN A 2 -21.07 -2.09 3.28
C ASN A 2 -19.84 -2.95 2.94
N VAL A 3 -18.68 -2.34 2.95
CA VAL A 3 -17.42 -3.01 2.56
C VAL A 3 -16.44 -3.01 3.74
N LEU A 4 -15.89 -4.18 4.00
CA LEU A 4 -14.76 -4.33 4.90
C LEU A 4 -13.47 -4.10 4.11
N VAL A 5 -12.78 -3.01 4.40
CA VAL A 5 -11.46 -2.73 3.80
C VAL A 5 -10.37 -3.29 4.69
N ILE A 6 -9.46 -4.05 4.11
CA ILE A 6 -8.32 -4.67 4.79
C ILE A 6 -7.01 -4.16 4.19
N ASN A 7 -6.08 -3.82 5.07
CA ASN A 7 -4.71 -3.46 4.72
C ASN A 7 -3.76 -4.26 5.61
N ALA A 8 -3.16 -5.29 5.05
CA ALA A 8 -2.27 -6.21 5.74
C ALA A 8 -0.81 -5.76 5.63
N GLY A 9 -0.07 -5.96 6.70
CA GLY A 9 1.39 -5.87 6.73
C GLY A 9 1.98 -7.15 7.32
N SER A 10 3.30 -7.27 7.35
CA SER A 10 3.97 -8.50 7.83
C SER A 10 3.63 -8.88 9.27
N SER A 11 3.39 -7.91 10.15
CA SER A 11 3.06 -8.11 11.57
C SER A 11 1.89 -7.26 12.06
N SER A 12 1.11 -6.72 11.14
CA SER A 12 -0.04 -5.88 11.45
C SER A 12 -1.15 -6.04 10.43
N LEU A 13 -2.37 -5.67 10.81
CA LEU A 13 -3.52 -5.63 9.93
C LEU A 13 -4.38 -4.45 10.35
N LYS A 14 -4.74 -3.60 9.40
CA LYS A 14 -5.70 -2.52 9.62
C LYS A 14 -7.00 -2.85 8.90
N TYR A 15 -8.11 -2.50 9.51
CA TYR A 15 -9.42 -2.73 8.91
C TYR A 15 -10.36 -1.56 9.14
N GLN A 16 -11.33 -1.43 8.23
CA GLN A 16 -12.41 -0.44 8.33
C GLN A 16 -13.66 -0.98 7.65
N LEU A 17 -14.77 -1.02 8.37
CA LEU A 17 -16.09 -1.31 7.83
C LEU A 17 -16.82 0.00 7.56
N LEU A 18 -17.20 0.23 6.32
CA LEU A 18 -17.85 1.45 5.90
C LEU A 18 -18.95 1.20 4.84
N ASN A 19 -19.91 2.09 4.78
CA ASN A 19 -20.84 2.18 3.67
C ASN A 19 -20.22 3.00 2.53
N VAL A 20 -20.14 2.42 1.33
CA VAL A 20 -19.49 3.07 0.18
C VAL A 20 -20.31 4.22 -0.40
N ASP A 21 -21.63 4.23 -0.21
CA ASP A 21 -22.52 5.24 -0.76
C ASP A 21 -22.58 6.48 0.15
N THR A 22 -22.73 6.27 1.46
CA THR A 22 -22.82 7.35 2.47
C THR A 22 -21.45 7.77 3.01
N ARG A 23 -20.42 6.94 2.83
CA ARG A 23 -19.08 7.09 3.44
C ARG A 23 -19.09 7.01 4.97
N GLU A 24 -20.18 6.52 5.55
CA GLU A 24 -20.30 6.30 6.99
C GLU A 24 -19.37 5.17 7.42
N VAL A 25 -18.56 5.40 8.46
CA VAL A 25 -17.67 4.41 9.04
C VAL A 25 -18.30 3.81 10.27
N TYR A 26 -18.68 2.54 10.20
CA TYR A 26 -19.31 1.83 11.32
C TYR A 26 -18.27 1.35 12.34
N ALA A 27 -17.15 0.83 11.87
CA ALA A 27 -16.07 0.36 12.72
C ALA A 27 -14.72 0.48 12.02
N LYS A 28 -13.66 0.66 12.79
CA LYS A 28 -12.27 0.60 12.31
C LYS A 28 -11.36 0.07 13.39
N GLY A 29 -10.22 -0.47 12.99
CA GLY A 29 -9.27 -0.99 13.95
C GLY A 29 -7.95 -1.42 13.34
N ASN A 30 -7.09 -1.90 14.22
CA ASN A 30 -5.80 -2.45 13.85
C ASN A 30 -5.41 -3.60 14.77
N CYS A 31 -4.92 -4.67 14.19
CA CYS A 31 -4.21 -5.73 14.88
C CYS A 31 -2.72 -5.41 14.82
N GLU A 32 -2.05 -5.45 15.94
CA GLU A 32 -0.63 -5.11 16.04
C GLU A 32 0.16 -6.26 16.66
N ARG A 33 1.43 -6.39 16.25
CA ARG A 33 2.37 -7.40 16.73
C ARG A 33 1.89 -8.83 16.45
N ILE A 34 1.27 -9.07 15.29
CA ILE A 34 0.87 -10.41 14.84
C ILE A 34 2.12 -11.28 14.73
N GLY A 35 2.09 -12.47 15.32
CA GLY A 35 3.23 -13.38 15.42
C GLY A 35 4.29 -12.98 16.46
N ILE A 36 4.04 -11.96 17.27
CA ILE A 36 4.98 -11.41 18.26
C ILE A 36 4.27 -11.30 19.62
N ASP A 37 5.00 -11.51 20.70
CA ASP A 37 4.46 -11.38 22.06
C ASP A 37 3.92 -9.96 22.35
N GLY A 38 2.82 -9.89 23.11
CA GLY A 38 2.16 -8.65 23.46
C GLY A 38 1.31 -8.08 22.32
N SER A 39 0.78 -8.95 21.46
CA SER A 39 -0.17 -8.58 20.42
C SER A 39 -1.49 -8.05 20.99
N PHE A 40 -2.15 -7.19 20.23
CA PHE A 40 -3.43 -6.59 20.63
C PHE A 40 -4.25 -6.15 19.42
N ILE A 41 -5.54 -5.95 19.65
CA ILE A 41 -6.45 -5.33 18.70
C ILE A 41 -6.87 -3.96 19.25
N GLY A 42 -6.63 -2.89 18.49
CA GLY A 42 -7.24 -1.61 18.72
C GLY A 42 -8.53 -1.52 17.89
N HIS A 43 -9.67 -1.28 18.53
CA HIS A 43 -10.98 -1.20 17.88
C HIS A 43 -11.71 0.07 18.25
N GLU A 44 -12.43 0.63 17.30
CA GLU A 44 -13.29 1.80 17.46
C GLU A 44 -14.57 1.59 16.67
N GLU A 45 -15.71 1.76 17.29
CA GLU A 45 -17.04 1.62 16.71
C GLU A 45 -17.78 2.95 16.78
N ASN A 46 -18.37 3.40 15.68
CA ASN A 46 -19.20 4.60 15.59
C ASN A 46 -18.62 5.86 16.28
N GLY A 47 -17.29 6.02 16.24
CA GLY A 47 -16.62 7.16 16.90
C GLY A 47 -16.58 7.10 18.42
N SER A 48 -16.86 5.94 19.03
CA SER A 48 -16.96 5.77 20.51
C SER A 48 -15.62 5.85 21.26
N GLY A 49 -14.52 6.08 20.52
CA GLY A 49 -13.16 6.08 21.06
C GLY A 49 -12.51 4.69 21.00
N LYS A 50 -11.19 4.70 20.80
CA LYS A 50 -10.42 3.48 20.58
C LYS A 50 -10.29 2.65 21.85
N GLN A 51 -10.74 1.41 21.78
CA GLN A 51 -10.54 0.38 22.80
C GLN A 51 -9.34 -0.49 22.45
N LYS A 52 -8.56 -0.92 23.45
CA LYS A 52 -7.46 -1.87 23.28
C LYS A 52 -7.87 -3.21 23.87
N LEU A 53 -7.87 -4.23 23.04
CA LEU A 53 -8.15 -5.62 23.40
C LEU A 53 -6.83 -6.40 23.37
N GLU A 54 -6.30 -6.76 24.53
CA GLU A 54 -5.12 -7.61 24.63
C GLU A 54 -5.52 -9.06 24.30
N VAL A 55 -5.01 -9.59 23.22
CA VAL A 55 -5.34 -10.91 22.70
C VAL A 55 -4.14 -11.48 21.95
N ALA A 56 -3.92 -12.79 22.11
CA ALA A 56 -2.87 -13.47 21.38
C ALA A 56 -3.22 -13.57 19.89
N LEU A 57 -2.37 -13.03 19.03
CA LEU A 57 -2.49 -13.08 17.58
C LEU A 57 -1.26 -13.82 17.01
N PRO A 58 -1.22 -15.16 17.08
CA PRO A 58 -0.06 -15.92 16.61
C PRO A 58 0.14 -15.83 15.09
N ASP A 59 -0.91 -15.55 14.35
CA ASP A 59 -0.91 -15.43 12.89
C ASP A 59 -2.05 -14.54 12.38
N HIS A 60 -2.00 -14.21 11.08
CA HIS A 60 -3.02 -13.39 10.41
C HIS A 60 -4.39 -14.07 10.36
N LYS A 61 -4.43 -15.41 10.30
CA LYS A 61 -5.69 -16.17 10.31
C LYS A 61 -6.44 -15.98 11.62
N THR A 62 -5.73 -16.03 12.72
CA THR A 62 -6.29 -15.75 14.07
C THR A 62 -6.73 -14.29 14.18
N ALA A 63 -5.92 -13.34 13.66
CA ALA A 63 -6.28 -11.92 13.65
C ALA A 63 -7.58 -11.68 12.87
N ILE A 64 -7.71 -12.23 11.66
CA ILE A 64 -8.93 -12.12 10.84
C ILE A 64 -10.14 -12.70 11.57
N LYS A 65 -10.01 -13.87 12.20
CA LYS A 65 -11.11 -14.46 12.99
C LYS A 65 -11.61 -13.51 14.08
N HIS A 66 -10.68 -12.93 14.85
CA HIS A 66 -11.04 -11.98 15.90
C HIS A 66 -11.69 -10.71 15.33
N VAL A 67 -11.18 -10.17 14.22
CA VAL A 67 -11.79 -9.02 13.55
C VAL A 67 -13.24 -9.31 13.15
N PHE A 68 -13.50 -10.44 12.52
CA PHE A 68 -14.87 -10.81 12.14
C PHE A 68 -15.77 -11.07 13.34
N GLU A 69 -15.27 -11.69 14.42
CA GLU A 69 -16.06 -11.87 15.66
C GLU A 69 -16.43 -10.51 16.30
N ILE A 70 -15.50 -9.56 16.32
CA ILE A 70 -15.77 -8.20 16.81
C ILE A 70 -16.82 -7.52 15.92
N LEU A 71 -16.68 -7.62 14.61
CA LEU A 71 -17.58 -6.98 13.65
C LEU A 71 -19.00 -7.58 13.63
N LYS A 72 -19.23 -8.79 14.16
CA LYS A 72 -20.59 -9.34 14.34
C LYS A 72 -21.45 -8.53 15.31
N ALA A 73 -20.84 -7.81 16.24
CA ALA A 73 -21.55 -6.96 17.18
C ALA A 73 -21.96 -5.61 16.55
N VAL A 74 -21.36 -5.25 15.42
CA VAL A 74 -21.65 -4.01 14.70
C VAL A 74 -22.94 -4.19 13.90
N ASP A 75 -23.89 -3.29 14.04
CA ASP A 75 -25.16 -3.32 13.31
C ASP A 75 -24.98 -2.87 11.84
N ALA A 76 -24.11 -3.57 11.12
CA ALA A 76 -23.82 -3.33 9.72
C ALA A 76 -23.32 -4.64 9.06
N PRO A 77 -24.14 -5.30 8.22
CA PRO A 77 -23.70 -6.51 7.52
C PRO A 77 -22.54 -6.19 6.57
N ILE A 78 -21.63 -7.15 6.40
CA ILE A 78 -20.54 -7.05 5.44
C ILE A 78 -21.01 -7.63 4.11
N ASP A 79 -21.04 -6.80 3.05
CA ASP A 79 -21.46 -7.21 1.71
C ASP A 79 -20.29 -7.65 0.83
N GLY A 80 -19.05 -7.26 1.19
CA GLY A 80 -17.84 -7.63 0.47
C GLY A 80 -16.58 -7.14 1.17
N ILE A 81 -15.41 -7.61 0.69
CA ILE A 81 -14.10 -7.31 1.25
C ILE A 81 -13.22 -6.68 0.18
N GLY A 82 -12.64 -5.52 0.48
CA GLY A 82 -11.64 -4.86 -0.35
C GLY A 82 -10.24 -5.01 0.27
N HIS A 83 -9.31 -5.59 -0.48
CA HIS A 83 -7.93 -5.78 -0.05
C HIS A 83 -7.01 -4.78 -0.73
N ARG A 84 -6.36 -3.92 0.06
CA ARG A 84 -5.25 -3.13 -0.46
C ARG A 84 -4.07 -4.05 -0.77
N VAL A 85 -3.47 -3.85 -1.94
CA VAL A 85 -2.23 -4.51 -2.36
C VAL A 85 -1.23 -3.45 -2.77
N VAL A 86 -0.01 -3.49 -2.21
CA VAL A 86 1.00 -2.45 -2.45
C VAL A 86 1.48 -2.48 -3.89
N GLN A 87 1.75 -3.65 -4.45
CA GLN A 87 2.29 -3.77 -5.81
C GLN A 87 1.41 -4.65 -6.69
N GLY A 88 0.87 -4.06 -7.75
CA GLY A 88 0.09 -4.75 -8.78
C GLY A 88 0.92 -5.18 -10.00
N GLY A 89 2.14 -4.66 -10.13
CA GLY A 89 3.02 -4.97 -11.25
C GLY A 89 2.40 -4.67 -12.61
N TRP A 90 2.64 -5.56 -13.53
CA TRP A 90 2.15 -5.50 -14.92
C TRP A 90 0.80 -6.18 -15.14
N TYR A 91 0.22 -6.79 -14.11
CA TYR A 91 -1.03 -7.53 -14.20
C TYR A 91 -2.28 -6.69 -13.88
N PHE A 92 -2.14 -5.62 -13.08
CA PHE A 92 -3.29 -4.90 -12.55
C PHE A 92 -3.41 -3.46 -13.06
N PRO A 93 -4.05 -3.25 -14.22
CA PRO A 93 -4.38 -1.89 -14.69
C PRO A 93 -5.48 -1.23 -13.85
N GLU A 94 -6.25 -2.03 -13.10
CA GLU A 94 -7.33 -1.62 -12.22
C GLU A 94 -7.55 -2.64 -11.09
N SER A 95 -8.53 -2.41 -10.25
CA SER A 95 -8.96 -3.38 -9.24
C SER A 95 -9.54 -4.63 -9.87
N ALA A 96 -9.33 -5.79 -9.26
CA ALA A 96 -9.78 -7.07 -9.78
C ALA A 96 -10.47 -7.92 -8.71
N VAL A 97 -11.43 -8.75 -9.13
CA VAL A 97 -12.04 -9.78 -8.26
C VAL A 97 -10.98 -10.83 -7.92
N VAL A 98 -11.00 -11.29 -6.68
CA VAL A 98 -10.10 -12.38 -6.24
C VAL A 98 -10.49 -13.69 -6.91
N THR A 99 -9.56 -14.27 -7.64
CA THR A 99 -9.59 -15.62 -8.21
C THR A 99 -8.25 -16.29 -7.94
N ASP A 100 -8.11 -17.59 -8.22
CA ASP A 100 -6.80 -18.25 -8.12
C ASP A 100 -5.76 -17.59 -9.04
N GLU A 101 -6.17 -17.14 -10.21
CA GLU A 101 -5.32 -16.44 -11.17
C GLU A 101 -4.85 -15.09 -10.64
N THR A 102 -5.78 -14.22 -10.21
CA THR A 102 -5.43 -12.88 -9.72
C THR A 102 -4.64 -12.93 -8.41
N LEU A 103 -4.90 -13.92 -7.55
CA LEU A 103 -4.08 -14.17 -6.35
C LEU A 103 -2.68 -14.67 -6.73
N GLY A 104 -2.57 -15.50 -7.77
CA GLY A 104 -1.29 -15.92 -8.36
C GLY A 104 -0.47 -14.71 -8.83
N TRP A 105 -1.09 -13.75 -9.51
CA TRP A 105 -0.44 -12.51 -9.95
C TRP A 105 0.10 -11.67 -8.79
N VAL A 106 -0.65 -11.54 -7.68
CA VAL A 106 -0.17 -10.83 -6.47
C VAL A 106 1.11 -11.47 -5.93
N ARG A 107 1.19 -12.82 -5.93
CA ARG A 107 2.39 -13.55 -5.50
C ARG A 107 3.54 -13.41 -6.49
N GLU A 108 3.27 -13.42 -7.80
CA GLU A 108 4.29 -13.30 -8.83
C GLU A 108 5.00 -11.94 -8.79
N VAL A 109 4.26 -10.86 -8.54
CA VAL A 109 4.84 -9.52 -8.44
C VAL A 109 5.39 -9.19 -7.04
N ALA A 110 5.27 -10.10 -6.07
CA ALA A 110 5.73 -9.89 -4.70
C ALA A 110 7.23 -9.54 -4.57
N PRO A 111 8.16 -9.99 -5.45
CA PRO A 111 9.55 -9.53 -5.42
C PRO A 111 9.73 -8.01 -5.56
N LEU A 112 8.76 -7.28 -6.13
CA LEU A 112 8.77 -5.82 -6.22
C LEU A 112 8.38 -5.13 -4.89
N ALA A 113 7.70 -5.84 -3.98
CA ALA A 113 7.31 -5.37 -2.66
C ALA A 113 7.29 -6.51 -1.63
N PRO A 114 8.43 -7.17 -1.36
CA PRO A 114 8.48 -8.43 -0.62
C PRO A 114 8.02 -8.31 0.84
N LEU A 115 8.12 -7.11 1.44
CA LEU A 115 7.66 -6.84 2.81
C LEU A 115 6.14 -6.71 2.94
N HIS A 116 5.42 -6.67 1.81
CA HIS A 116 3.98 -6.41 1.76
C HIS A 116 3.21 -7.50 1.03
N ASN A 117 3.46 -7.71 -0.25
CA ASN A 117 2.63 -8.53 -1.12
C ASN A 117 2.45 -9.98 -0.66
N TYR A 118 3.47 -10.60 -0.05
CA TYR A 118 3.33 -11.97 0.47
C TYR A 118 2.29 -12.03 1.60
N ALA A 119 2.38 -11.14 2.60
CA ALA A 119 1.42 -11.09 3.69
C ALA A 119 0.01 -10.69 3.21
N GLU A 120 -0.06 -9.79 2.23
CA GLU A 120 -1.32 -9.38 1.60
C GLU A 120 -1.97 -10.56 0.87
N ALA A 121 -1.22 -11.32 0.08
CA ALA A 121 -1.72 -12.50 -0.62
C ALA A 121 -2.25 -13.57 0.36
N ASP A 122 -1.52 -13.81 1.45
CA ASP A 122 -1.95 -14.77 2.48
C ASP A 122 -3.24 -14.33 3.16
N VAL A 123 -3.39 -13.05 3.47
CA VAL A 123 -4.62 -12.50 4.06
C VAL A 123 -5.80 -12.56 3.09
N ILE A 124 -5.57 -12.27 1.79
CA ILE A 124 -6.60 -12.42 0.75
C ILE A 124 -7.10 -13.86 0.70
N GLU A 125 -6.18 -14.83 0.65
CA GLU A 125 -6.52 -16.26 0.63
C GLU A 125 -7.29 -16.69 1.87
N ILE A 126 -6.84 -16.26 3.06
CA ILE A 126 -7.53 -16.51 4.34
C ILE A 126 -8.97 -15.97 4.30
N CYS A 127 -9.17 -14.73 3.85
CA CYS A 127 -10.51 -14.14 3.79
C CYS A 127 -11.41 -14.87 2.80
N ARG A 128 -10.92 -15.18 1.60
CA ARG A 128 -11.66 -15.93 0.58
C ARG A 128 -12.09 -17.31 1.09
N ASP A 129 -11.17 -18.03 1.75
CA ASP A 129 -11.43 -19.40 2.22
C ASP A 129 -12.34 -19.45 3.45
N MET A 130 -12.27 -18.42 4.30
CA MET A 130 -13.10 -18.36 5.51
C MET A 130 -14.51 -17.82 5.27
N PHE A 131 -14.67 -16.99 4.25
CA PHE A 131 -15.92 -16.28 3.93
C PHE A 131 -16.21 -16.37 2.43
N PRO A 132 -16.43 -17.58 1.90
CA PRO A 132 -16.61 -17.81 0.47
C PRO A 132 -17.87 -17.15 -0.11
N GLU A 133 -18.83 -16.77 0.74
CA GLU A 133 -20.04 -16.04 0.37
C GLU A 133 -19.80 -14.55 0.12
N LEU A 134 -18.68 -13.99 0.63
CA LEU A 134 -18.35 -12.59 0.46
C LEU A 134 -17.49 -12.37 -0.80
N GLY A 135 -17.90 -11.43 -1.64
CA GLY A 135 -17.07 -10.98 -2.74
C GLY A 135 -15.76 -10.34 -2.24
N ASN A 136 -14.63 -10.78 -2.77
CA ASN A 136 -13.32 -10.24 -2.43
C ASN A 136 -12.72 -9.51 -3.64
N VAL A 137 -12.15 -8.31 -3.44
CA VAL A 137 -11.57 -7.45 -4.48
C VAL A 137 -10.15 -7.03 -4.11
N ILE A 138 -9.22 -7.20 -5.03
CA ILE A 138 -7.84 -6.70 -4.96
C ILE A 138 -7.83 -5.24 -5.44
N VAL A 139 -7.25 -4.35 -4.66
CA VAL A 139 -7.10 -2.92 -4.98
C VAL A 139 -5.62 -2.54 -4.92
N PRO A 140 -4.90 -2.59 -6.06
CA PRO A 140 -3.47 -2.29 -6.08
C PRO A 140 -3.21 -0.78 -5.99
N ASP A 141 -2.24 -0.39 -5.16
CA ASP A 141 -1.79 1.00 -5.04
C ASP A 141 -1.12 1.53 -6.31
N THR A 142 -0.65 0.63 -7.18
CA THR A 142 -0.02 0.99 -8.46
C THR A 142 -1.00 1.14 -9.61
N ALA A 143 -2.24 0.66 -9.48
CA ALA A 143 -3.21 0.64 -10.57
C ALA A 143 -3.54 2.03 -11.14
N PHE A 144 -3.60 3.05 -10.29
CA PHE A 144 -3.84 4.43 -10.73
C PHE A 144 -2.73 4.97 -11.65
N HIS A 145 -1.51 4.45 -11.50
CA HIS A 145 -0.33 4.85 -12.27
C HIS A 145 -0.09 3.96 -13.50
N TYR A 146 -0.88 2.90 -13.69
CA TYR A 146 -0.65 1.90 -14.73
C TYR A 146 -0.57 2.52 -16.13
N ASN A 147 -1.47 3.45 -16.42
CA ASN A 147 -1.61 4.11 -17.72
C ASN A 147 -0.85 5.43 -17.82
N MET A 148 0.21 5.65 -17.03
CA MET A 148 1.09 6.80 -17.24
C MET A 148 1.63 6.83 -18.66
N PRO A 149 1.88 8.03 -19.25
CA PRO A 149 2.55 8.16 -20.54
C PRO A 149 3.92 7.46 -20.58
N ALA A 150 4.29 6.93 -21.74
CA ALA A 150 5.52 6.16 -21.91
C ALA A 150 6.78 6.95 -21.48
N GLU A 151 6.82 8.24 -21.78
CA GLU A 151 7.89 9.16 -21.38
C GLU A 151 8.02 9.35 -19.86
N ALA A 152 6.95 9.11 -19.11
CA ALA A 152 6.98 9.18 -17.64
C ALA A 152 7.32 7.85 -16.99
N HIS A 153 6.90 6.72 -17.57
CA HIS A 153 7.09 5.43 -16.88
C HIS A 153 8.31 4.61 -17.36
N ASN A 154 8.87 4.91 -18.54
CA ASN A 154 10.02 4.15 -19.06
C ASN A 154 11.33 4.63 -18.43
N TYR A 155 12.18 3.65 -18.09
CA TYR A 155 13.59 3.92 -17.78
C TYR A 155 14.45 3.76 -19.03
N ALA A 156 15.46 4.60 -19.18
CA ALA A 156 16.42 4.56 -20.30
C ALA A 156 17.46 3.43 -20.11
N LEU A 157 16.98 2.20 -20.03
CA LEU A 157 17.75 0.96 -19.94
C LEU A 157 17.63 0.13 -21.23
N PRO A 158 18.53 -0.84 -21.46
CA PRO A 158 18.39 -1.73 -22.64
C PRO A 158 17.01 -2.38 -22.69
N LYS A 159 16.35 -2.24 -23.86
CA LYS A 159 14.95 -2.69 -24.03
C LYS A 159 14.74 -4.16 -23.66
N GLU A 160 15.68 -5.03 -24.03
CA GLU A 160 15.62 -6.46 -23.73
C GLU A 160 15.56 -6.74 -22.23
N VAL A 161 16.31 -5.97 -21.43
CA VAL A 161 16.32 -6.07 -19.96
C VAL A 161 15.02 -5.53 -19.38
N VAL A 162 14.57 -4.38 -19.88
CA VAL A 162 13.31 -3.76 -19.44
C VAL A 162 12.12 -4.69 -19.71
N ASP A 163 12.04 -5.24 -20.92
CA ASP A 163 10.94 -6.12 -21.31
C ASP A 163 10.96 -7.46 -20.53
N SER A 164 12.14 -8.08 -20.39
CA SER A 164 12.26 -9.39 -19.73
C SER A 164 12.01 -9.36 -18.22
N LEU A 165 12.29 -8.23 -17.57
CA LEU A 165 12.12 -8.04 -16.14
C LEU A 165 10.96 -7.11 -15.78
N HIS A 166 10.17 -6.69 -16.75
CA HIS A 166 9.04 -5.77 -16.57
C HIS A 166 9.41 -4.48 -15.82
N ILE A 167 10.60 -3.92 -16.13
CA ILE A 167 11.13 -2.74 -15.44
C ILE A 167 10.43 -1.49 -15.96
N ARG A 168 9.71 -0.81 -15.06
CA ARG A 168 9.10 0.49 -15.33
C ARG A 168 8.86 1.24 -14.00
N LYS A 169 8.53 2.52 -14.11
CA LYS A 169 7.96 3.25 -12.96
C LYS A 169 6.52 2.75 -12.75
N TYR A 170 6.28 2.11 -11.62
CA TYR A 170 4.94 1.67 -11.17
C TYR A 170 4.27 2.70 -10.29
N GLY A 171 5.05 3.45 -9.50
CA GLY A 171 4.54 4.35 -8.48
C GLY A 171 3.95 3.61 -7.28
N ALA A 172 3.39 4.36 -6.36
CA ALA A 172 2.60 3.85 -5.23
C ALA A 172 1.66 4.93 -4.69
N HIS A 173 0.88 4.62 -3.65
CA HIS A 173 -0.17 5.49 -3.09
C HIS A 173 -1.26 5.88 -4.10
N GLY A 174 -1.42 5.14 -5.18
CA GLY A 174 -2.36 5.45 -6.25
C GLY A 174 -3.80 5.53 -5.80
N THR A 175 -4.21 4.69 -4.84
CA THR A 175 -5.54 4.76 -4.21
C THR A 175 -5.76 6.11 -3.52
N SER A 176 -4.76 6.64 -2.81
CA SER A 176 -4.80 7.96 -2.17
C SER A 176 -4.83 9.09 -3.21
N HIS A 177 -3.97 9.05 -4.21
CA HIS A 177 -3.92 10.07 -5.26
C HIS A 177 -5.23 10.13 -6.06
N ARG A 178 -5.79 8.98 -6.41
CA ARG A 178 -7.09 8.89 -7.09
C ARG A 178 -8.23 9.42 -6.24
N PHE A 179 -8.22 9.14 -4.92
CA PHE A 179 -9.22 9.66 -4.01
C PHE A 179 -9.15 11.18 -3.90
N ILE A 180 -7.95 11.74 -3.74
CA ILE A 180 -7.74 13.20 -3.67
C ILE A 180 -8.20 13.86 -4.96
N TRP A 181 -7.83 13.32 -6.14
CA TRP A 181 -8.30 13.87 -7.41
C TRP A 181 -9.83 13.91 -7.48
N ARG A 182 -10.51 12.80 -7.17
CA ARG A 182 -11.97 12.74 -7.17
C ARG A 182 -12.59 13.75 -6.22
N SER A 183 -12.02 13.92 -5.04
CA SER A 183 -12.52 14.88 -4.05
C SER A 183 -12.33 16.33 -4.50
N VAL A 184 -11.21 16.65 -5.15
CA VAL A 184 -10.94 17.98 -5.71
C VAL A 184 -11.86 18.25 -6.90
N ASP A 185 -12.04 17.29 -7.79
CA ASP A 185 -12.91 17.39 -8.95
C ASP A 185 -14.37 17.66 -8.52
N GLU A 186 -14.89 16.86 -7.56
CA GLU A 186 -16.22 17.06 -6.96
C GLU A 186 -16.33 18.44 -6.30
N ALA A 187 -15.36 18.84 -5.49
CA ALA A 187 -15.37 20.12 -4.78
C ALA A 187 -15.26 21.33 -5.70
N SER A 188 -14.61 21.20 -6.86
CA SER A 188 -14.48 22.24 -7.87
C SER A 188 -15.68 22.33 -8.82
N GLY A 189 -16.69 21.47 -8.68
CA GLY A 189 -17.79 21.36 -9.63
C GLY A 189 -17.35 20.83 -11.00
N HIS A 190 -16.41 19.88 -11.03
CA HIS A 190 -15.84 19.25 -12.24
C HIS A 190 -15.07 20.20 -13.16
N THR A 191 -14.40 21.19 -12.59
CA THR A 191 -13.56 22.16 -13.33
C THR A 191 -12.06 21.97 -13.09
N ALA A 192 -11.66 21.02 -12.25
CA ALA A 192 -10.26 20.74 -11.94
C ALA A 192 -9.63 19.88 -13.03
N HIS A 193 -8.94 20.48 -14.01
CA HIS A 193 -8.28 19.72 -15.08
C HIS A 193 -6.89 19.22 -14.69
N LYS A 194 -6.11 20.01 -13.94
CA LYS A 194 -4.73 19.69 -13.54
C LYS A 194 -4.58 19.80 -12.03
N VAL A 195 -4.14 18.70 -11.41
CA VAL A 195 -3.99 18.59 -9.96
C VAL A 195 -2.62 17.99 -9.65
N VAL A 196 -1.93 18.54 -8.67
CA VAL A 196 -0.79 17.89 -8.02
C VAL A 196 -1.24 17.40 -6.66
N SER A 197 -1.29 16.10 -6.50
CA SER A 197 -1.65 15.45 -5.23
C SER A 197 -0.39 15.11 -4.44
N CYS A 198 -0.38 15.44 -3.14
CA CYS A 198 0.73 15.20 -2.22
C CYS A 198 0.26 14.22 -1.14
N HIS A 199 0.80 12.99 -1.16
CA HIS A 199 0.66 12.03 -0.09
C HIS A 199 1.89 12.14 0.82
N LEU A 200 1.75 12.77 1.99
CA LEU A 200 2.85 13.10 2.90
C LEU A 200 2.69 12.36 4.22
N GLY A 201 3.11 11.11 4.26
CA GLY A 201 3.17 10.26 5.44
C GLY A 201 4.62 9.86 5.76
N SER A 202 4.81 8.77 6.50
CA SER A 202 6.13 8.14 6.70
C SER A 202 6.74 7.70 5.35
N GLY A 203 5.90 7.14 4.44
CA GLY A 203 6.16 7.12 3.01
C GLY A 203 5.54 8.36 2.38
N ALA A 204 6.20 8.96 1.38
CA ALA A 204 5.73 10.17 0.72
C ALA A 204 5.87 10.08 -0.79
N SER A 205 4.87 10.63 -1.51
CA SER A 205 4.88 10.75 -2.96
C SER A 205 4.07 11.94 -3.44
N LEU A 206 4.44 12.46 -4.61
CA LEU A 206 3.65 13.42 -5.38
C LEU A 206 3.13 12.73 -6.63
N CYS A 207 1.97 13.16 -7.11
CA CYS A 207 1.41 12.70 -8.36
C CYS A 207 0.85 13.89 -9.16
N ALA A 208 1.27 14.01 -10.41
CA ALA A 208 0.68 14.93 -11.38
C ALA A 208 -0.50 14.22 -12.05
N ILE A 209 -1.67 14.86 -12.02
CA ILE A 209 -2.92 14.31 -12.53
C ILE A 209 -3.53 15.29 -13.52
N GLU A 210 -3.92 14.81 -14.69
CA GLU A 210 -4.66 15.58 -15.71
C GLU A 210 -5.93 14.80 -16.08
N ASP A 211 -7.09 15.43 -15.93
CA ASP A 211 -8.41 14.85 -16.23
C ASP A 211 -8.60 13.44 -15.64
N GLY A 212 -8.18 13.24 -14.38
CA GLY A 212 -8.30 11.97 -13.66
C GLY A 212 -7.29 10.91 -14.01
N LYS A 213 -6.31 11.20 -14.84
CA LYS A 213 -5.25 10.28 -15.24
C LYS A 213 -3.93 10.68 -14.61
N CYS A 214 -3.19 9.72 -14.11
CA CYS A 214 -1.83 9.94 -13.66
C CYS A 214 -0.93 10.24 -14.85
N MET A 215 -0.30 11.42 -14.84
CA MET A 215 0.66 11.83 -15.86
C MET A 215 2.09 11.52 -15.43
N ASP A 216 2.39 11.65 -14.15
CA ASP A 216 3.67 11.25 -13.54
C ASP A 216 3.52 11.11 -12.02
N THR A 217 4.44 10.37 -11.41
CA THR A 217 4.53 10.25 -9.95
C THR A 217 5.99 10.14 -9.52
N THR A 218 6.28 10.49 -8.27
CA THR A 218 7.65 10.53 -7.77
C THR A 218 8.22 9.17 -7.38
N MET A 219 7.39 8.22 -6.94
CA MET A 219 7.86 6.85 -6.67
C MET A 219 8.12 6.10 -7.97
N GLY A 220 9.14 5.26 -7.99
CA GLY A 220 9.67 4.60 -9.19
C GLY A 220 9.22 3.15 -9.37
N LEU A 221 10.19 2.27 -9.65
CA LEU A 221 10.03 0.81 -9.73
C LEU A 221 9.47 0.27 -8.41
N THR A 222 9.98 0.81 -7.29
CA THR A 222 9.60 0.49 -5.92
C THR A 222 9.24 1.78 -5.16
N PRO A 223 8.65 1.70 -3.96
CA PRO A 223 8.37 2.86 -3.13
C PRO A 223 9.62 3.53 -2.49
N LEU A 224 10.82 3.23 -2.96
CA LEU A 224 12.06 3.81 -2.48
C LEU A 224 12.40 5.14 -3.16
N ASP A 225 12.18 5.24 -4.46
CA ASP A 225 12.50 6.42 -5.28
C ASP A 225 11.58 7.62 -4.97
N GLY A 226 12.02 8.82 -5.33
CA GLY A 226 11.24 10.06 -5.25
C GLY A 226 11.63 10.95 -4.08
N LEU A 227 10.66 11.35 -3.27
CA LEU A 227 10.88 12.26 -2.15
C LEU A 227 11.73 11.62 -1.06
N ILE A 228 12.46 12.45 -0.31
CA ILE A 228 13.01 12.04 0.97
C ILE A 228 11.85 11.68 1.90
N MET A 229 11.92 10.51 2.56
CA MET A 229 10.87 9.99 3.42
C MET A 229 11.36 9.84 4.86
N GLY A 230 10.55 9.31 5.75
CA GLY A 230 10.93 9.16 7.15
C GLY A 230 12.28 8.45 7.35
N THR A 231 12.44 7.28 6.71
CA THR A 231 13.66 6.45 6.78
C THR A 231 14.20 6.03 5.42
N ARG A 232 13.49 6.32 4.32
CA ARG A 232 13.93 6.02 2.95
C ARG A 232 14.66 7.21 2.35
N CYS A 233 15.74 6.95 1.61
CA CYS A 233 16.57 8.00 1.04
C CYS A 233 15.85 8.85 -0.04
N GLY A 234 14.86 8.29 -0.74
CA GLY A 234 14.33 8.90 -1.95
C GLY A 234 15.32 8.78 -3.12
N THR A 235 15.20 9.66 -4.10
CA THR A 235 16.09 9.66 -5.27
C THR A 235 17.54 9.93 -4.89
N VAL A 236 18.44 9.04 -5.30
CA VAL A 236 19.88 9.20 -5.22
C VAL A 236 20.52 8.89 -6.57
N ASP A 237 21.72 9.39 -6.83
CA ASP A 237 22.48 8.96 -8.01
C ASP A 237 22.68 7.43 -7.96
N PRO A 238 22.29 6.67 -8.99
CA PRO A 238 22.47 5.21 -9.03
C PRO A 238 23.91 4.77 -8.82
N ALA A 239 24.90 5.58 -9.20
CA ALA A 239 26.32 5.31 -8.98
C ALA A 239 26.68 5.21 -7.49
N THR A 240 25.87 5.80 -6.61
CA THR A 240 26.04 5.68 -5.14
C THR A 240 26.01 4.22 -4.69
N VAL A 241 25.14 3.39 -5.26
CA VAL A 241 25.06 1.95 -4.95
C VAL A 241 26.37 1.25 -5.27
N PHE A 242 26.93 1.53 -6.45
CA PHE A 242 28.21 0.94 -6.88
C PHE A 242 29.38 1.44 -6.04
N TYR A 243 29.40 2.71 -5.68
CA TYR A 243 30.42 3.31 -4.83
C TYR A 243 30.41 2.72 -3.42
N LEU A 244 29.25 2.61 -2.79
CA LEU A 244 29.07 1.97 -1.49
C LEU A 244 29.54 0.51 -1.49
N SER A 245 29.24 -0.23 -2.57
CA SER A 245 29.65 -1.62 -2.67
C SER A 245 31.15 -1.76 -2.87
N ARG A 246 31.78 -0.94 -3.73
CA ARG A 246 33.19 -1.07 -4.10
C ARG A 246 34.14 -0.48 -3.06
N GLU A 247 33.88 0.75 -2.63
CA GLU A 247 34.75 1.51 -1.73
C GLU A 247 34.32 1.36 -0.26
N GLY A 248 33.03 1.28 0.00
CA GLY A 248 32.48 1.07 1.34
C GLY A 248 32.42 -0.40 1.76
N HIS A 249 32.62 -1.33 0.82
CA HIS A 249 32.54 -2.79 1.02
C HIS A 249 31.21 -3.29 1.57
N TYR A 250 30.12 -2.53 1.38
CA TYR A 250 28.79 -2.96 1.75
C TYR A 250 28.23 -3.98 0.74
N SER A 251 27.59 -5.01 1.23
CA SER A 251 26.81 -5.93 0.39
C SER A 251 25.54 -5.24 -0.15
N ILE A 252 24.93 -5.82 -1.18
CA ILE A 252 23.67 -5.28 -1.74
C ILE A 252 22.55 -5.24 -0.69
N ASP A 253 22.46 -6.25 0.17
CA ASP A 253 21.45 -6.32 1.24
C ASP A 253 21.66 -5.24 2.31
N GLU A 254 22.92 -4.93 2.66
CA GLU A 254 23.24 -3.83 3.56
C GLU A 254 22.88 -2.47 2.94
N ILE A 255 23.16 -2.29 1.64
CA ILE A 255 22.80 -1.07 0.91
C ILE A 255 21.28 -0.93 0.83
N ASP A 256 20.56 -2.00 0.51
CA ASP A 256 19.08 -1.99 0.51
C ASP A 256 18.52 -1.61 1.88
N THR A 257 19.05 -2.21 2.95
CA THR A 257 18.66 -1.88 4.33
C THR A 257 18.97 -0.42 4.67
N MET A 258 20.13 0.07 4.29
CA MET A 258 20.57 1.46 4.51
C MET A 258 19.61 2.42 3.81
N MET A 259 19.31 2.20 2.53
CA MET A 259 18.47 3.09 1.73
C MET A 259 17.00 3.08 2.18
N ASN A 260 16.47 1.93 2.60
CA ASN A 260 15.06 1.78 2.97
C ASN A 260 14.77 2.10 4.44
N LYS A 261 15.71 1.87 5.37
CA LYS A 261 15.42 1.88 6.82
C LYS A 261 16.32 2.81 7.64
N GLN A 262 17.48 3.23 7.12
CA GLN A 262 18.50 3.96 7.88
C GLN A 262 18.82 5.34 7.28
N SER A 263 18.02 5.78 6.31
CA SER A 263 18.19 7.03 5.56
C SER A 263 17.07 8.03 5.87
N GLY A 264 16.79 8.90 4.93
CA GLY A 264 15.67 9.85 4.98
C GLY A 264 15.80 10.93 6.03
N LEU A 265 14.66 11.44 6.50
CA LEU A 265 14.60 12.49 7.51
C LEU A 265 15.30 12.11 8.81
N ALA A 266 15.17 10.85 9.24
CA ALA A 266 15.85 10.33 10.42
C ALA A 266 17.37 10.48 10.33
N ALA A 267 17.96 10.09 9.20
CA ALA A 267 19.41 10.16 9.00
C ALA A 267 19.90 11.59 8.82
N ILE A 268 19.21 12.41 8.02
CA ILE A 268 19.64 13.80 7.75
C ILE A 268 19.52 14.66 9.00
N SER A 269 18.43 14.53 9.76
CA SER A 269 18.21 15.32 10.96
C SER A 269 19.01 14.81 12.16
N GLY A 270 19.28 13.50 12.23
CA GLY A 270 19.82 12.84 13.40
C GLY A 270 18.88 12.86 14.62
N VAL A 271 17.62 13.26 14.44
CA VAL A 271 16.64 13.48 15.51
C VAL A 271 15.40 12.61 15.34
N SER A 272 14.72 12.71 14.20
CA SER A 272 13.41 12.07 14.00
C SER A 272 13.14 11.76 12.53
N SER A 273 12.35 10.69 12.30
CA SER A 273 11.74 10.39 11.00
C SER A 273 10.47 11.21 10.72
N ASP A 274 10.03 12.01 11.68
CA ASP A 274 8.82 12.84 11.62
C ASP A 274 9.21 14.32 11.56
N CYS A 275 8.66 15.06 10.62
CA CYS A 275 8.96 16.48 10.44
C CYS A 275 8.00 17.43 11.20
N ARG A 276 7.14 16.89 12.07
CA ARG A 276 6.29 17.68 12.97
C ARG A 276 7.02 18.14 14.19
#